data_eee5357698b34b4580ffee676fe4ad99
#
_entry.id   eee5357698b34b4580ffee676fe4ad99
#
_cell.length_a   1.000
_cell.length_b   1.000
_cell.length_c   1.000
_cell.angle_alpha   90.00
_cell.angle_beta   90.00
_cell.angle_gamma   90.00
#
_symmetry.space_group_name_H-M   'P 1'
#
loop_
_entity.id
_entity.type
_entity.pdbx_description
1 polymer ?
#
loop_
_entity_poly.entity_id
_entity_poly.type
_entity_poly.pdbx_seq_one_letter_code
_entity_poly.pdbx_strand_id
1 'polypeptide(L)'
;FLCPDTVMLIRDREEKNMKKRHYGKMLLLFGAAYMPMMGCGTKENSKMDIKDMTTRDTEFHTELFGGNTYIFSPEDDPKQVAETLDAIYEKQEANQFGEERYAIYFMPGEYDETIEANVGFYTQVAGLGELPTDTKLQSLQCTARWLADDPSNHNACCNFWRGVENMELETNTMWAVSQATFMRRVQVDGALFLHDEYGWCSGGFLADSNTDLMTDSGSQQ
;
A
#
# COMPACT_ATOMS: atom_id res chain seq x y z
N PHE A 1 14.71 15.87 8.26
CA PHE A 1 13.91 16.93 8.89
C PHE A 1 12.45 16.53 8.71
N LEU A 2 11.77 16.15 9.80
CA LEU A 2 10.34 15.86 9.80
C LEU A 2 9.57 17.18 9.72
N CYS A 3 8.51 17.22 8.93
CA CYS A 3 7.60 18.36 8.90
C CYS A 3 7.04 18.60 10.31
N PRO A 4 6.93 19.84 10.81
CA PRO A 4 6.45 20.13 12.15
C PRO A 4 5.10 19.48 12.48
N ASP A 5 4.19 19.43 11.52
CA ASP A 5 2.86 18.84 11.68
C ASP A 5 2.92 17.30 11.87
N THR A 6 3.91 16.65 11.28
CA THR A 6 4.13 15.21 11.43
C THR A 6 4.55 14.84 12.86
N VAL A 7 5.39 15.64 13.49
CA VAL A 7 5.82 15.39 14.87
C VAL A 7 4.63 15.53 15.83
N MET A 8 3.73 16.44 15.56
CA MET A 8 2.53 16.67 16.38
C MET A 8 1.54 15.51 16.26
N LEU A 9 1.31 15.02 15.05
CA LEU A 9 0.40 13.89 14.79
C LEU A 9 0.92 12.56 15.36
N ILE A 10 2.23 12.32 15.31
CA ILE A 10 2.86 11.14 15.91
C ILE A 10 2.67 11.15 17.43
N ARG A 11 2.86 12.30 18.04
CA ARG A 11 2.72 12.47 19.48
C ARG A 11 1.29 12.24 19.97
N ASP A 12 0.30 12.75 19.25
CA ASP A 12 -1.12 12.54 19.55
C ASP A 12 -1.56 11.06 19.36
N ARG A 13 -1.00 10.38 18.38
CA ARG A 13 -1.30 8.97 18.13
C ARG A 13 -0.71 8.06 19.21
N GLU A 14 0.50 8.33 19.66
CA GLU A 14 1.12 7.61 20.77
C GLU A 14 0.36 7.84 22.08
N GLU A 15 -0.10 9.06 22.36
CA GLU A 15 -0.92 9.34 23.55
C GLU A 15 -2.29 8.64 23.48
N LYS A 16 -2.94 8.61 22.33
CA LYS A 16 -4.23 7.89 22.15
C LYS A 16 -4.05 6.37 22.29
N ASN A 17 -2.95 5.80 21.80
CA ASN A 17 -2.63 4.38 21.97
C ASN A 17 -2.24 4.03 23.41
N MET A 18 -1.52 4.88 24.12
CA MET A 18 -1.24 4.70 25.55
C MET A 18 -2.54 4.77 26.38
N LYS A 19 -3.45 5.69 26.10
CA LYS A 19 -4.76 5.77 26.77
C LYS A 19 -5.59 4.51 26.51
N LYS A 20 -5.64 3.99 25.29
CA LYS A 20 -6.32 2.73 24.98
C LYS A 20 -5.73 1.52 25.72
N ARG A 21 -4.40 1.46 25.89
CA ARG A 21 -3.73 0.40 26.68
C ARG A 21 -4.05 0.47 28.19
N HIS A 22 -4.25 1.66 28.74
CA HIS A 22 -4.61 1.83 30.16
C HIS A 22 -6.09 1.45 30.41
N TYR A 23 -7.01 1.81 29.52
CA TYR A 23 -8.42 1.45 29.65
C TYR A 23 -8.66 -0.05 29.50
N GLY A 24 -7.90 -0.77 28.69
CA GLY A 24 -7.99 -2.22 28.53
C GLY A 24 -7.57 -3.03 29.77
N LYS A 25 -6.76 -2.46 30.66
CA LYS A 25 -6.33 -3.13 31.91
C LYS A 25 -7.24 -2.88 33.11
N MET A 26 -8.18 -1.93 33.02
CA MET A 26 -9.04 -1.56 34.15
C MET A 26 -10.42 -2.23 34.11
N LEU A 27 -10.76 -3.01 33.06
CA LEU A 27 -12.07 -3.66 32.93
C LEU A 27 -12.08 -5.17 33.31
N LEU A 28 -11.04 -5.69 33.98
CA LEU A 28 -10.92 -7.12 34.33
C LEU A 28 -11.06 -7.40 35.83
N LEU A 29 -11.75 -6.53 36.56
CA LEU A 29 -12.06 -6.80 37.97
C LEU A 29 -13.49 -6.33 38.31
N PHE A 30 -14.52 -7.05 37.85
CA PHE A 30 -15.80 -7.17 38.56
C PHE A 30 -16.79 -8.11 37.85
N GLY A 31 -17.17 -9.18 38.53
CA GLY A 31 -18.50 -9.77 38.44
C GLY A 31 -18.66 -11.03 37.62
N ALA A 32 -18.41 -12.16 38.23
CA ALA A 32 -19.07 -13.43 37.85
C ALA A 32 -20.56 -13.35 38.15
N ALA A 33 -21.41 -13.48 37.14
CA ALA A 33 -22.80 -13.90 37.30
C ALA A 33 -23.21 -14.73 36.06
N TYR A 34 -23.58 -15.94 36.34
CA TYR A 34 -24.03 -17.00 35.45
C TYR A 34 -25.41 -16.68 34.89
N MET A 35 -25.60 -16.73 33.54
CA MET A 35 -26.86 -17.15 32.93
C MET A 35 -26.63 -17.61 31.47
N PRO A 36 -27.21 -18.78 31.10
CA PRO A 36 -27.08 -19.28 29.74
C PRO A 36 -28.17 -18.68 28.86
N MET A 37 -27.79 -18.12 27.72
CA MET A 37 -28.73 -17.86 26.63
C MET A 37 -28.20 -18.36 25.30
N MET A 38 -29.11 -19.01 24.62
CA MET A 38 -29.08 -19.70 23.34
C MET A 38 -28.30 -18.93 22.25
N GLY A 39 -27.67 -19.74 21.40
CA GLY A 39 -26.87 -19.34 20.27
C GLY A 39 -27.58 -18.45 19.25
N CYS A 40 -26.90 -17.38 18.91
CA CYS A 40 -26.96 -16.78 17.60
C CYS A 40 -25.53 -16.87 17.05
N GLY A 41 -25.33 -17.72 16.05
CA GLY A 41 -24.03 -17.90 15.41
C GLY A 41 -23.60 -16.59 14.77
N THR A 42 -22.78 -15.85 15.45
CA THR A 42 -21.93 -14.85 14.78
C THR A 42 -20.93 -15.64 13.94
N LYS A 43 -21.07 -15.55 12.62
CA LYS A 43 -19.97 -15.88 11.74
C LYS A 43 -18.83 -14.96 12.16
N GLU A 44 -17.83 -15.50 12.86
CA GLU A 44 -16.52 -14.89 12.90
C GLU A 44 -16.09 -14.77 11.44
N ASN A 45 -16.04 -13.54 10.94
CA ASN A 45 -15.23 -13.23 9.78
C ASN A 45 -13.78 -13.48 10.23
N SER A 46 -13.30 -14.69 10.04
CA SER A 46 -11.88 -14.96 10.09
C SER A 46 -11.26 -14.09 8.99
N LYS A 47 -10.58 -13.02 9.39
CA LYS A 47 -9.70 -12.31 8.45
C LYS A 47 -8.74 -13.37 7.92
N MET A 48 -8.88 -13.67 6.63
CA MET A 48 -7.97 -14.61 5.95
C MET A 48 -6.57 -14.02 6.06
N ASP A 49 -5.60 -14.81 6.49
CA ASP A 49 -4.20 -14.34 6.52
C ASP A 49 -3.78 -14.07 5.07
N ILE A 50 -3.06 -12.98 4.83
CA ILE A 50 -2.56 -12.62 3.48
C ILE A 50 -1.83 -13.80 2.84
N LYS A 51 -1.14 -14.62 3.64
CA LYS A 51 -0.42 -15.82 3.18
C LYS A 51 -1.33 -16.89 2.57
N ASP A 52 -2.61 -16.91 2.91
CA ASP A 52 -3.57 -17.89 2.40
C ASP A 52 -4.25 -17.41 1.10
N MET A 53 -3.95 -16.20 0.65
CA MET A 53 -4.59 -15.58 -0.52
C MET A 53 -3.85 -15.86 -1.85
N THR A 54 -2.63 -16.35 -1.82
CA THR A 54 -1.85 -16.64 -3.03
C THR A 54 -2.07 -18.07 -3.51
N THR A 55 -2.37 -18.25 -4.79
CA THR A 55 -2.74 -19.52 -5.41
C THR A 55 -1.57 -20.39 -5.82
N ARG A 56 -0.32 -19.90 -5.73
CA ARG A 56 0.87 -20.66 -6.14
C ARG A 56 1.49 -21.41 -4.98
N ASP A 57 2.21 -22.49 -5.34
CA ASP A 57 2.97 -23.32 -4.41
C ASP A 57 3.85 -22.44 -3.50
N THR A 58 3.27 -22.11 -2.36
CA THR A 58 3.78 -21.12 -1.44
C THR A 58 5.03 -21.60 -0.70
N GLU A 59 5.27 -22.94 -0.68
CA GLU A 59 6.36 -23.50 0.11
C GLU A 59 7.72 -23.15 -0.50
N PHE A 60 7.93 -23.45 -1.79
CA PHE A 60 9.18 -23.10 -2.51
C PHE A 60 9.38 -21.57 -2.56
N HIS A 61 8.31 -20.85 -2.78
CA HIS A 61 8.32 -19.40 -2.88
C HIS A 61 8.74 -18.73 -1.56
N THR A 62 8.17 -19.20 -0.46
CA THR A 62 8.47 -18.68 0.89
C THR A 62 9.88 -19.04 1.32
N GLU A 63 10.37 -20.24 0.97
CA GLU A 63 11.73 -20.67 1.29
C GLU A 63 12.78 -19.81 0.58
N LEU A 64 12.53 -19.47 -0.70
CA LEU A 64 13.49 -18.73 -1.52
C LEU A 64 13.43 -17.21 -1.31
N PHE A 65 12.23 -16.64 -1.23
CA PHE A 65 12.01 -15.18 -1.24
C PHE A 65 11.49 -14.61 0.08
N GLY A 66 11.06 -15.48 1.00
CA GLY A 66 10.41 -15.07 2.24
C GLY A 66 8.88 -14.87 2.09
N GLY A 67 8.20 -14.81 3.21
CA GLY A 67 6.72 -14.83 3.27
C GLY A 67 6.02 -13.52 2.86
N ASN A 68 6.75 -12.45 2.57
CA ASN A 68 6.19 -11.16 2.15
C ASN A 68 6.56 -10.81 0.70
N THR A 69 6.95 -11.80 -0.09
CA THR A 69 7.19 -11.64 -1.53
C THR A 69 6.06 -12.32 -2.30
N TYR A 70 5.43 -11.58 -3.17
CA TYR A 70 4.31 -12.02 -4.01
C TYR A 70 4.72 -11.94 -5.46
N ILE A 71 4.45 -12.98 -6.24
CA ILE A 71 4.68 -13.00 -7.68
C ILE A 71 3.37 -13.41 -8.34
N PHE A 72 2.75 -12.47 -9.01
CA PHE A 72 1.52 -12.67 -9.76
C PHE A 72 1.79 -12.97 -11.23
N SER A 73 0.86 -13.69 -11.83
CA SER A 73 0.82 -14.03 -13.23
C SER A 73 -0.49 -13.56 -13.85
N PRO A 74 -0.52 -13.23 -15.16
CA PRO A 74 -1.77 -12.89 -15.85
C PRO A 74 -2.85 -13.98 -15.82
N GLU A 75 -2.47 -15.23 -15.53
CA GLU A 75 -3.41 -16.35 -15.39
C GLU A 75 -3.97 -16.50 -13.97
N ASP A 76 -3.50 -15.74 -13.00
CA ASP A 76 -4.05 -15.78 -11.64
C ASP A 76 -5.45 -15.17 -11.62
N ASP A 77 -6.30 -15.61 -10.67
CA ASP A 77 -7.65 -15.06 -10.52
C ASP A 77 -7.58 -13.56 -10.18
N PRO A 78 -8.10 -12.66 -11.03
CA PRO A 78 -8.00 -11.22 -10.83
C PRO A 78 -8.54 -10.76 -9.49
N LYS A 79 -9.61 -11.39 -9.02
CA LYS A 79 -10.21 -11.08 -7.73
C LYS A 79 -9.27 -11.41 -6.58
N GLN A 80 -8.59 -12.55 -6.63
CA GLN A 80 -7.62 -12.92 -5.58
C GLN A 80 -6.40 -12.01 -5.61
N VAL A 81 -5.93 -11.61 -6.79
CA VAL A 81 -4.85 -10.64 -6.94
C VAL A 81 -5.23 -9.32 -6.29
N ALA A 82 -6.40 -8.76 -6.65
CA ALA A 82 -6.90 -7.50 -6.10
C ALA A 82 -7.06 -7.57 -4.57
N GLU A 83 -7.72 -8.61 -4.05
CA GLU A 83 -7.90 -8.80 -2.60
C GLU A 83 -6.56 -8.90 -1.85
N THR A 84 -5.54 -9.51 -2.46
CA THR A 84 -4.20 -9.61 -1.87
C THR A 84 -3.51 -8.24 -1.83
N LEU A 85 -3.58 -7.48 -2.93
CA LEU A 85 -3.03 -6.13 -3.00
C LEU A 85 -3.68 -5.20 -1.97
N ASP A 86 -5.01 -5.25 -1.87
CA ASP A 86 -5.76 -4.46 -0.89
C ASP A 86 -5.38 -4.81 0.55
N ALA A 87 -5.25 -6.10 0.86
CA ALA A 87 -4.86 -6.55 2.19
C ALA A 87 -3.43 -6.13 2.57
N ILE A 88 -2.50 -6.10 1.61
CA ILE A 88 -1.15 -5.57 1.82
C ILE A 88 -1.23 -4.05 2.03
N TYR A 89 -2.01 -3.34 1.23
CA TYR A 89 -2.17 -1.90 1.34
C TYR A 89 -2.81 -1.48 2.65
N GLU A 90 -3.91 -2.11 3.07
CA GLU A 90 -4.53 -1.84 4.38
C GLU A 90 -3.53 -1.93 5.54
N LYS A 91 -2.59 -2.86 5.45
CA LYS A 91 -1.56 -3.07 6.45
C LYS A 91 -0.45 -2.02 6.37
N GLN A 92 -0.08 -1.60 5.16
CA GLN A 92 1.08 -0.76 4.89
C GLN A 92 0.75 0.71 4.65
N GLU A 93 -0.51 1.08 4.44
CA GLU A 93 -0.91 2.47 4.15
C GLU A 93 -0.37 3.46 5.19
N ALA A 94 -0.52 3.14 6.47
CA ALA A 94 -0.12 3.98 7.60
C ALA A 94 1.00 3.38 8.45
N ASN A 95 1.71 2.36 7.96
CA ASN A 95 2.70 1.59 8.73
C ASN A 95 4.09 2.24 8.72
N GLN A 96 4.16 3.54 9.00
CA GLN A 96 5.38 4.35 8.92
C GLN A 96 6.54 3.80 9.77
N PHE A 97 6.24 3.15 10.89
CA PHE A 97 7.23 2.65 11.85
C PHE A 97 7.16 1.14 12.06
N GLY A 98 6.47 0.43 11.16
CA GLY A 98 6.38 -1.03 11.21
C GLY A 98 7.63 -1.71 10.68
N GLU A 99 7.74 -2.99 10.99
CA GLU A 99 8.89 -3.83 10.60
C GLU A 99 8.65 -4.58 9.30
N GLU A 100 7.40 -4.69 8.84
CA GLU A 100 7.03 -5.44 7.67
C GLU A 100 7.54 -4.76 6.38
N ARG A 101 7.98 -5.61 5.46
CA ARG A 101 8.46 -5.21 4.13
C ARG A 101 7.80 -6.13 3.11
N TYR A 102 7.31 -5.55 2.01
CA TYR A 102 6.64 -6.29 0.95
C TYR A 102 7.32 -6.07 -0.39
N ALA A 103 7.47 -7.16 -1.15
CA ALA A 103 7.89 -7.14 -2.55
C ALA A 103 6.79 -7.78 -3.40
N ILE A 104 6.26 -7.03 -4.35
CA ILE A 104 5.17 -7.45 -5.23
C ILE A 104 5.70 -7.43 -6.66
N TYR A 105 5.68 -8.57 -7.30
CA TYR A 105 6.16 -8.76 -8.64
C TYR A 105 5.05 -9.23 -9.57
N PHE A 106 5.05 -8.70 -10.77
CA PHE A 106 4.14 -9.08 -11.84
C PHE A 106 4.92 -9.74 -12.98
N MET A 107 4.58 -10.96 -13.33
CA MET A 107 5.13 -11.64 -14.51
C MET A 107 4.75 -10.89 -15.78
N PRO A 108 5.52 -11.02 -16.88
CA PRO A 108 5.14 -10.42 -18.15
C PRO A 108 3.74 -10.82 -18.61
N GLY A 109 2.98 -9.85 -19.09
CA GLY A 109 1.62 -10.00 -19.60
C GLY A 109 0.73 -8.81 -19.26
N GLU A 110 -0.50 -8.88 -19.72
CA GLU A 110 -1.55 -7.89 -19.51
C GLU A 110 -2.49 -8.38 -18.41
N TYR A 111 -2.69 -7.56 -17.41
CA TYR A 111 -3.51 -7.88 -16.24
C TYR A 111 -4.91 -7.32 -16.38
N ASP A 112 -5.89 -7.97 -15.73
CA ASP A 112 -7.29 -7.56 -15.75
C ASP A 112 -7.49 -6.12 -15.26
N GLU A 113 -8.42 -5.40 -15.90
CA GLU A 113 -8.71 -3.99 -15.62
C GLU A 113 -9.19 -3.70 -14.19
N THR A 114 -9.59 -4.72 -13.45
CA THR A 114 -10.00 -4.59 -12.05
C THR A 114 -8.83 -4.58 -11.07
N ILE A 115 -7.60 -4.82 -11.53
CA ILE A 115 -6.43 -4.86 -10.69
C ILE A 115 -5.81 -3.47 -10.61
N GLU A 116 -5.93 -2.86 -9.45
CA GLU A 116 -5.26 -1.62 -9.06
C GLU A 116 -4.27 -1.88 -7.93
N ALA A 117 -3.03 -1.40 -8.07
CA ALA A 117 -2.03 -1.52 -7.02
C ALA A 117 -1.92 -0.22 -6.22
N ASN A 118 -2.43 -0.21 -5.01
CA ASN A 118 -2.18 0.86 -4.05
C ASN A 118 -0.90 0.59 -3.26
N VAL A 119 0.03 1.56 -3.21
CA VAL A 119 1.38 1.35 -2.66
C VAL A 119 1.55 2.05 -1.32
N GLY A 120 1.69 1.26 -0.28
CA GLY A 120 1.93 1.71 1.10
C GLY A 120 3.41 1.78 1.47
N PHE A 121 3.69 1.99 2.78
CA PHE A 121 5.05 2.00 3.30
C PHE A 121 5.77 0.68 3.07
N TYR A 122 7.07 0.76 2.80
CA TYR A 122 7.96 -0.40 2.69
C TYR A 122 7.49 -1.45 1.67
N THR A 123 6.76 -1.01 0.65
CA THR A 123 6.26 -1.83 -0.43
C THR A 123 6.97 -1.47 -1.72
N GLN A 124 7.50 -2.48 -2.41
CA GLN A 124 8.07 -2.36 -3.74
C GLN A 124 7.22 -3.14 -4.73
N VAL A 125 6.88 -2.52 -5.85
CA VAL A 125 6.13 -3.13 -6.95
C VAL A 125 6.99 -3.13 -8.20
N ALA A 126 7.10 -4.26 -8.90
CA ALA A 126 7.89 -4.32 -10.14
C ALA A 126 7.35 -5.34 -11.15
N GLY A 127 7.44 -4.98 -12.44
CA GLY A 127 7.29 -5.92 -13.54
C GLY A 127 8.56 -6.72 -13.79
N LEU A 128 8.42 -8.01 -14.09
CA LEU A 128 9.54 -8.94 -14.34
C LEU A 128 9.87 -9.10 -15.83
N GLY A 129 9.28 -8.28 -16.71
CA GLY A 129 9.59 -8.26 -18.13
C GLY A 129 10.97 -7.70 -18.44
N GLU A 130 11.47 -7.93 -19.66
CA GLU A 130 12.70 -7.31 -20.15
C GLU A 130 12.50 -5.81 -20.38
N LEU A 131 11.33 -5.44 -20.91
CA LEU A 131 10.90 -4.05 -21.13
C LEU A 131 9.74 -3.68 -20.18
N PRO A 132 9.57 -2.38 -19.86
CA PRO A 132 8.40 -1.92 -19.11
C PRO A 132 7.07 -2.38 -19.73
N THR A 133 6.97 -2.31 -21.05
CA THR A 133 5.79 -2.67 -21.84
C THR A 133 5.45 -4.18 -21.84
N ASP A 134 6.34 -5.00 -21.31
CA ASP A 134 6.06 -6.44 -21.20
C ASP A 134 5.10 -6.77 -20.04
N THR A 135 4.96 -5.86 -19.08
CA THR A 135 4.08 -6.03 -17.91
C THR A 135 3.13 -4.86 -17.81
N LYS A 136 1.86 -5.09 -18.10
CA LYS A 136 0.82 -4.06 -18.15
C LYS A 136 -0.16 -4.20 -17.01
N LEU A 137 -0.31 -3.14 -16.24
CA LEU A 137 -1.26 -3.04 -15.15
C LEU A 137 -2.20 -1.85 -15.39
N GLN A 138 -3.49 -2.00 -15.10
CA GLN A 138 -4.47 -0.94 -15.31
C GLN A 138 -4.07 0.34 -14.58
N SER A 139 -3.80 0.26 -13.29
CA SER A 139 -3.45 1.43 -12.50
C SER A 139 -2.55 1.11 -11.31
N LEU A 140 -1.79 2.13 -10.90
CA LEU A 140 -1.01 2.10 -9.68
C LEU A 140 -1.16 3.46 -9.00
N GLN A 141 -1.42 3.47 -7.69
CA GLN A 141 -1.68 4.68 -6.96
C GLN A 141 -0.84 4.75 -5.67
N CYS A 142 -0.41 5.95 -5.34
CA CYS A 142 0.06 6.30 -4.00
C CYS A 142 -0.60 7.62 -3.59
N THR A 143 -1.58 7.54 -2.72
CA THR A 143 -2.34 8.69 -2.23
C THR A 143 -1.77 9.22 -0.92
N ALA A 144 -2.19 10.42 -0.50
CA ALA A 144 -1.77 11.06 0.74
C ALA A 144 -2.88 11.13 1.80
N ARG A 145 -3.87 10.25 1.72
CA ARG A 145 -5.12 10.33 2.53
C ARG A 145 -5.04 9.62 3.87
N TRP A 146 -4.02 8.86 4.14
CA TRP A 146 -3.87 8.08 5.36
C TRP A 146 -3.55 8.91 6.61
N LEU A 147 -3.08 10.15 6.45
CA LEU A 147 -2.81 11.08 7.56
C LEU A 147 -4.09 11.55 8.28
N ALA A 148 -5.17 10.97 8.02
CA ALA A 148 -6.47 11.54 8.13
C ALA A 148 -7.23 11.25 9.42
N ASP A 149 -6.95 11.98 10.47
CA ASP A 149 -8.05 12.60 11.22
C ASP A 149 -8.72 13.75 10.37
N ASP A 150 -8.10 14.15 9.26
CA ASP A 150 -8.57 15.14 8.28
C ASP A 150 -8.45 14.57 6.86
N PRO A 151 -9.53 14.03 6.28
CA PRO A 151 -9.55 13.51 4.90
C PRO A 151 -9.24 14.56 3.83
N SER A 152 -9.31 15.86 4.17
CA SER A 152 -8.93 16.94 3.26
C SER A 152 -7.42 17.23 3.26
N ASN A 153 -6.65 16.53 4.08
CA ASN A 153 -5.20 16.69 4.13
C ASN A 153 -4.54 15.79 3.09
N HIS A 154 -4.10 16.40 2.01
CA HIS A 154 -3.42 15.75 0.90
C HIS A 154 -1.88 15.85 1.00
N ASN A 155 -1.34 16.04 2.20
CA ASN A 155 0.08 16.20 2.46
C ASN A 155 0.83 14.86 2.37
N ALA A 156 1.59 14.67 1.30
CA ALA A 156 2.38 13.48 1.04
C ALA A 156 3.80 13.52 1.64
N CYS A 157 4.14 14.52 2.46
CA CYS A 157 5.49 14.65 3.02
C CYS A 157 5.95 13.46 3.87
N CYS A 158 5.04 12.57 4.26
CA CYS A 158 5.34 11.36 5.02
C CYS A 158 5.27 10.06 4.19
N ASN A 159 5.02 10.17 2.89
CA ASN A 159 4.96 9.00 2.01
C ASN A 159 6.37 8.56 1.60
N PHE A 160 7.09 7.90 2.51
CA PHE A 160 8.45 7.41 2.32
C PHE A 160 8.51 5.92 1.96
N TRP A 161 9.69 5.44 1.62
CA TRP A 161 10.08 4.03 1.59
C TRP A 161 9.15 3.17 0.74
N ARG A 162 8.92 3.55 -0.51
CA ARG A 162 8.14 2.80 -1.48
C ARG A 162 8.69 2.96 -2.87
N GLY A 163 8.41 2.02 -3.75
CA GLY A 163 8.95 2.08 -5.10
C GLY A 163 8.13 1.33 -6.12
N VAL A 164 8.23 1.78 -7.37
CA VAL A 164 7.67 1.11 -8.53
C VAL A 164 8.70 1.06 -9.65
N GLU A 165 8.78 -0.08 -10.33
CA GLU A 165 9.80 -0.29 -11.36
C GLU A 165 9.30 -1.21 -12.48
N ASN A 166 9.74 -0.88 -13.71
CA ASN A 166 9.70 -1.74 -14.89
C ASN A 166 8.31 -2.26 -15.27
N MET A 167 7.35 -1.36 -15.47
CA MET A 167 5.99 -1.70 -15.91
C MET A 167 5.33 -0.59 -16.72
N GLU A 168 4.27 -0.96 -17.44
CA GLU A 168 3.35 -0.07 -18.12
C GLU A 168 2.07 0.08 -17.28
N LEU A 169 1.61 1.33 -17.11
CA LEU A 169 0.39 1.70 -16.42
C LEU A 169 -0.56 2.33 -17.42
N GLU A 170 -1.69 1.67 -17.66
CA GLU A 170 -2.59 2.00 -18.79
C GLU A 170 -3.46 3.24 -18.55
N THR A 171 -3.50 3.76 -17.32
CA THR A 171 -4.30 4.94 -16.96
C THR A 171 -3.50 6.00 -16.23
N ASN A 172 -4.19 7.06 -15.81
CA ASN A 172 -3.60 8.09 -14.98
C ASN A 172 -3.05 7.50 -13.67
N THR A 173 -1.84 7.89 -13.33
CA THR A 173 -1.15 7.43 -12.14
C THR A 173 -0.93 8.58 -11.17
N MET A 174 -1.32 8.40 -9.92
CA MET A 174 -0.97 9.28 -8.81
C MET A 174 0.20 8.69 -8.03
N TRP A 175 1.30 9.43 -8.01
CA TRP A 175 2.50 9.07 -7.25
C TRP A 175 2.83 10.19 -6.26
N ALA A 176 1.95 10.37 -5.27
CA ALA A 176 2.08 11.42 -4.25
C ALA A 176 3.02 10.93 -3.14
N VAL A 177 4.32 11.19 -3.32
CA VAL A 177 5.40 10.65 -2.48
C VAL A 177 6.37 11.73 -2.01
N SER A 178 7.25 11.33 -1.10
CA SER A 178 8.37 12.14 -0.62
C SER A 178 9.68 11.36 -0.68
N GLN A 179 10.61 11.64 0.22
CA GLN A 179 11.97 11.09 0.20
C GLN A 179 12.01 9.57 0.29
N ALA A 180 13.08 8.97 -0.18
CA ALA A 180 13.33 7.54 -0.18
C ALA A 180 12.27 6.73 -0.94
N THR A 181 11.82 7.29 -2.05
CA THR A 181 10.90 6.65 -2.99
C THR A 181 11.50 6.68 -4.39
N PHE A 182 11.07 5.76 -5.23
CA PHE A 182 11.47 5.77 -6.63
C PHE A 182 10.34 5.30 -7.55
N MET A 183 10.33 5.88 -8.75
CA MET A 183 9.63 5.38 -9.92
C MET A 183 10.67 5.30 -11.05
N ARG A 184 10.93 4.12 -11.57
CA ARG A 184 11.97 3.90 -12.57
C ARG A 184 11.52 2.93 -13.64
N ARG A 185 11.85 3.24 -14.92
CA ARG A 185 11.45 2.40 -16.05
C ARG A 185 9.95 2.12 -16.07
N VAL A 186 9.14 3.15 -15.87
CA VAL A 186 7.68 3.06 -15.90
C VAL A 186 7.16 3.83 -17.10
N GLN A 187 6.33 3.20 -17.91
CA GLN A 187 5.52 3.82 -18.94
C GLN A 187 4.14 4.12 -18.35
N VAL A 188 3.66 5.35 -18.47
CA VAL A 188 2.31 5.76 -18.07
C VAL A 188 1.56 6.23 -19.30
N ASP A 189 0.53 5.52 -19.73
CA ASP A 189 -0.25 5.86 -20.92
C ASP A 189 -1.21 7.05 -20.68
N GLY A 190 -1.33 7.46 -19.45
CA GLY A 190 -2.08 8.62 -18.99
C GLY A 190 -1.21 9.78 -18.54
N ALA A 191 -1.75 10.54 -17.60
CA ALA A 191 -1.03 11.58 -16.87
C ALA A 191 -0.41 11.01 -15.58
N LEU A 192 0.78 11.49 -15.26
CA LEU A 192 1.46 11.20 -13.98
C LEU A 192 1.32 12.42 -13.07
N PHE A 193 0.60 12.25 -11.95
CA PHE A 193 0.46 13.26 -10.91
C PHE A 193 1.42 12.94 -9.77
N LEU A 194 2.39 13.82 -9.52
CA LEU A 194 3.37 13.69 -8.43
C LEU A 194 2.87 14.35 -7.13
N HIS A 195 1.57 14.49 -7.00
CA HIS A 195 0.89 15.06 -5.83
C HIS A 195 -0.50 14.48 -5.70
N ASP A 196 -1.14 14.63 -4.53
CA ASP A 196 -2.55 14.38 -4.30
C ASP A 196 -3.24 15.74 -4.10
N GLU A 197 -4.12 16.14 -5.05
CA GLU A 197 -4.88 17.38 -5.05
C GLU A 197 -4.05 18.64 -4.69
N TYR A 198 -2.82 18.76 -5.23
CA TYR A 198 -1.87 19.83 -4.94
C TYR A 198 -1.43 19.92 -3.48
N GLY A 199 -1.65 18.89 -2.68
CA GLY A 199 -1.06 18.75 -1.35
C GLY A 199 0.47 18.73 -1.40
N TRP A 200 1.11 18.98 -0.29
CA TRP A 200 2.57 19.09 -0.22
C TRP A 200 3.25 17.74 -0.48
N CYS A 201 4.21 17.78 -1.39
CA CYS A 201 5.09 16.67 -1.72
C CYS A 201 6.53 17.19 -1.79
N SER A 202 7.50 16.32 -1.52
CA SER A 202 8.89 16.74 -1.58
C SER A 202 9.82 15.55 -1.71
N GLY A 203 10.68 15.56 -2.72
CA GLY A 203 11.67 14.53 -2.96
C GLY A 203 11.16 13.40 -3.84
N GLY A 204 11.78 12.22 -3.69
CA GLY A 204 11.56 11.09 -4.57
C GLY A 204 12.56 11.07 -5.72
N PHE A 205 12.55 9.97 -6.46
CA PHE A 205 13.40 9.75 -7.63
C PHE A 205 12.54 9.24 -8.79
N LEU A 206 12.56 9.97 -9.90
CA LEU A 206 11.89 9.60 -11.16
C LEU A 206 12.94 9.50 -12.25
N ALA A 207 13.09 8.34 -12.86
CA ALA A 207 14.08 8.14 -13.92
C ALA A 207 13.65 7.08 -14.94
N ASP A 208 14.19 7.20 -16.15
CA ASP A 208 14.00 6.27 -17.27
C ASP A 208 12.51 5.94 -17.52
N SER A 209 11.63 6.91 -17.22
CA SER A 209 10.18 6.76 -17.31
C SER A 209 9.60 7.70 -18.36
N ASN A 210 8.44 7.36 -18.89
CA ASN A 210 7.73 8.13 -19.90
C ASN A 210 6.27 8.29 -19.55
N THR A 211 5.65 9.37 -19.98
CA THR A 211 4.21 9.63 -19.82
C THR A 211 3.65 10.12 -21.14
N ASP A 212 2.52 9.59 -21.55
CA ASP A 212 1.93 9.93 -22.85
C ASP A 212 1.26 11.28 -22.87
N LEU A 213 0.67 11.70 -21.76
CA LEU A 213 -0.05 12.97 -21.70
C LEU A 213 0.79 14.05 -21.03
N MET A 214 1.01 13.96 -19.73
CA MET A 214 1.73 14.99 -18.99
C MET A 214 2.26 14.44 -17.67
N THR A 215 3.31 15.05 -17.15
CA THR A 215 3.70 14.91 -15.75
C THR A 215 3.38 16.21 -15.02
N ASP A 216 2.48 16.14 -14.06
CA ASP A 216 2.13 17.26 -13.19
C ASP A 216 2.91 17.14 -11.87
N SER A 217 3.87 18.02 -11.67
CA SER A 217 4.70 18.05 -10.46
C SER A 217 4.00 18.72 -9.27
N GLY A 218 2.91 19.45 -9.50
CA GLY A 218 2.14 20.09 -8.46
C GLY A 218 2.99 20.96 -7.53
N SER A 219 2.99 20.58 -6.26
CA SER A 219 3.74 21.27 -5.20
C SER A 219 5.11 20.66 -4.90
N GLN A 220 5.66 19.82 -5.75
CA GLN A 220 7.01 19.25 -5.59
C GLN A 220 8.06 20.35 -5.48
N GLN A 221 8.96 20.19 -4.52
CA GLN A 221 10.07 21.12 -4.24
C GLN A 221 11.40 20.40 -4.21
#